data_0907fa2c209d181b979221f775da4678
#
_entry.id   0907fa2c209d181b979221f775da4678
#
_cell.length_a   1.000
_cell.length_b   1.000
_cell.length_c   1.000
_cell.angle_alpha   90.00
_cell.angle_beta   90.00
_cell.angle_gamma   90.00
#
_symmetry.space_group_name_H-M   'P 1'
#
loop_
_entity.id
_entity.type
_entity.pdbx_description
1 polymer ?
#
loop_
_entity_poly.entity_id
_entity_poly.type
_entity_poly.pdbx_seq_one_letter_code
_entity_poly.pdbx_strand_id
1 'polypeptide(L)'
;MKVDGGVGWDLATVAAQAQELEEMGYSGITSAETSHDPFLPLAFAAQQTSRVDLITGIAVAFARTPMILANIGHDLNAASNGRFVLGLGSQIRAHITKRFSMPWSNPAARMREFILALRAIWANWYQGEALEFTGKFYNHTLMTPFFAPTNTEHGAPRVFLAAVGPLMTEVAGEVADGIIAHAFTTEKYLREVTMP
;
A
#
# COMPACT_ATOMS: atom_id res chain seq x y z
N MET A 1 -13.75 -14.60 -11.42
CA MET A 1 -12.96 -13.35 -11.60
C MET A 1 -13.28 -12.46 -10.42
N LYS A 2 -12.28 -11.84 -9.78
CA LYS A 2 -12.51 -10.79 -8.77
C LYS A 2 -12.72 -9.46 -9.48
N VAL A 3 -13.61 -8.62 -8.94
CA VAL A 3 -13.89 -7.27 -9.45
C VAL A 3 -13.84 -6.30 -8.29
N ASP A 4 -13.11 -5.21 -8.45
CA ASP A 4 -12.94 -4.18 -7.43
C ASP A 4 -13.64 -2.89 -7.86
N GLY A 5 -14.28 -2.18 -6.91
CA GLY A 5 -14.92 -0.89 -7.11
C GLY A 5 -14.11 0.26 -6.49
N GLY A 6 -14.29 1.46 -6.99
CA GLY A 6 -13.72 2.66 -6.39
C GLY A 6 -14.70 3.35 -5.45
N VAL A 7 -14.22 3.87 -4.32
CA VAL A 7 -15.00 4.77 -3.48
C VAL A 7 -14.56 6.22 -3.66
N GLY A 8 -15.47 7.13 -3.41
CA GLY A 8 -15.18 8.57 -3.34
C GLY A 8 -14.35 8.92 -2.10
N TRP A 9 -14.00 10.18 -2.00
CA TRP A 9 -13.21 10.71 -0.88
C TRP A 9 -14.04 11.58 0.09
N ASP A 10 -15.35 11.70 -0.13
CA ASP A 10 -16.24 12.36 0.81
C ASP A 10 -16.49 11.45 2.01
N LEU A 11 -15.87 11.78 3.14
CA LEU A 11 -15.91 10.96 4.35
C LEU A 11 -17.31 10.85 4.97
N ALA A 12 -18.24 11.74 4.61
CA ALA A 12 -19.63 11.64 5.07
C ALA A 12 -20.40 10.51 4.37
N THR A 13 -20.02 10.14 3.15
CA THR A 13 -20.76 9.19 2.31
C THR A 13 -20.00 7.90 2.01
N VAL A 14 -18.66 7.89 2.18
CA VAL A 14 -17.81 6.75 1.78
C VAL A 14 -18.17 5.44 2.47
N ALA A 15 -18.60 5.49 3.72
CA ALA A 15 -18.98 4.27 4.47
C ALA A 15 -20.20 3.58 3.83
N ALA A 16 -21.22 4.35 3.45
CA ALA A 16 -22.41 3.86 2.76
C ALA A 16 -22.07 3.34 1.35
N GLN A 17 -21.21 4.07 0.60
CA GLN A 17 -20.75 3.61 -0.72
C GLN A 17 -19.99 2.28 -0.63
N ALA A 18 -19.16 2.10 0.40
CA ALA A 18 -18.41 0.87 0.61
C ALA A 18 -19.34 -0.31 0.90
N GLN A 19 -20.35 -0.10 1.73
CA GLN A 19 -21.37 -1.12 2.02
C GLN A 19 -22.15 -1.49 0.76
N GLU A 20 -22.58 -0.53 -0.03
CA GLU A 20 -23.30 -0.76 -1.29
C GLU A 20 -22.46 -1.58 -2.26
N LEU A 21 -21.17 -1.28 -2.44
CA LEU A 21 -20.27 -2.08 -3.28
C LEU A 21 -20.12 -3.53 -2.75
N GLU A 22 -20.02 -3.70 -1.45
CA GLU A 22 -19.97 -5.04 -0.86
C GLU A 22 -21.28 -5.82 -1.09
N GLU A 23 -22.45 -5.19 -0.97
CA GLU A 23 -23.77 -5.77 -1.24
C GLU A 23 -23.95 -6.13 -2.72
N MET A 24 -23.41 -5.32 -3.64
CA MET A 24 -23.35 -5.62 -5.08
C MET A 24 -22.42 -6.78 -5.44
N GLY A 25 -21.62 -7.30 -4.50
CA GLY A 25 -20.76 -8.47 -4.71
C GLY A 25 -19.37 -8.12 -5.23
N TYR A 26 -18.90 -6.88 -5.11
CA TYR A 26 -17.51 -6.55 -5.38
C TYR A 26 -16.57 -7.32 -4.44
N SER A 27 -15.35 -7.58 -4.93
CA SER A 27 -14.33 -8.33 -4.20
C SER A 27 -13.39 -7.43 -3.41
N GLY A 28 -13.22 -6.21 -3.87
CA GLY A 28 -12.38 -5.20 -3.24
C GLY A 28 -12.89 -3.78 -3.47
N ILE A 29 -12.41 -2.87 -2.65
CA ILE A 29 -12.70 -1.44 -2.68
C ILE A 29 -11.39 -0.69 -2.76
N THR A 30 -11.27 0.20 -3.75
CA THR A 30 -10.07 1.00 -3.98
C THR A 30 -10.27 2.47 -3.63
N SER A 31 -9.26 3.07 -2.99
CA SER A 31 -9.16 4.51 -2.76
C SER A 31 -7.82 5.03 -3.31
N ALA A 32 -7.86 6.10 -4.12
CA ALA A 32 -6.70 6.66 -4.80
C ALA A 32 -6.21 7.96 -4.15
N GLU A 33 -4.88 8.15 -4.08
CA GLU A 33 -4.29 9.41 -3.65
C GLU A 33 -4.24 10.42 -4.79
N THR A 34 -5.23 11.31 -4.84
CA THR A 34 -5.33 12.40 -5.81
C THR A 34 -5.32 13.76 -5.11
N SER A 35 -6.48 14.34 -4.86
CA SER A 35 -6.66 15.58 -4.08
C SER A 35 -6.85 15.33 -2.59
N HIS A 36 -7.02 14.06 -2.18
CA HIS A 36 -7.28 13.63 -0.81
C HIS A 36 -6.34 12.50 -0.39
N ASP A 37 -6.28 12.24 0.91
CA ASP A 37 -5.56 11.11 1.49
C ASP A 37 -6.26 9.79 1.14
N PRO A 38 -5.54 8.75 0.70
CA PRO A 38 -6.15 7.50 0.28
C PRO A 38 -6.56 6.57 1.44
N PHE A 39 -6.05 6.79 2.65
CA PHE A 39 -6.26 5.89 3.79
C PHE A 39 -7.54 6.21 4.56
N LEU A 40 -7.89 7.50 4.68
CA LEU A 40 -9.07 7.92 5.44
C LEU A 40 -10.37 7.30 4.92
N PRO A 41 -10.67 7.28 3.61
CA PRO A 41 -11.86 6.60 3.09
C PRO A 41 -11.89 5.12 3.45
N LEU A 42 -10.74 4.43 3.42
CA LEU A 42 -10.65 3.00 3.75
C LEU A 42 -10.84 2.73 5.24
N ALA A 43 -10.46 3.66 6.12
CA ALA A 43 -10.74 3.53 7.56
C ALA A 43 -12.25 3.54 7.84
N PHE A 44 -13.01 4.41 7.16
CA PHE A 44 -14.47 4.42 7.25
C PHE A 44 -15.12 3.17 6.63
N ALA A 45 -14.61 2.74 5.46
CA ALA A 45 -15.06 1.53 4.79
C ALA A 45 -14.84 0.27 5.65
N ALA A 46 -13.71 0.18 6.38
CA ALA A 46 -13.38 -0.95 7.23
C ALA A 46 -14.46 -1.26 8.27
N GLN A 47 -15.11 -0.23 8.80
CA GLN A 47 -16.13 -0.35 9.85
C GLN A 47 -17.49 -0.81 9.32
N GLN A 48 -17.78 -0.62 8.04
CA GLN A 48 -19.09 -0.90 7.44
C GLN A 48 -19.06 -2.10 6.48
N THR A 49 -17.89 -2.71 6.28
CA THR A 49 -17.70 -3.88 5.41
C THR A 49 -17.07 -5.05 6.17
N SER A 50 -17.30 -6.27 5.69
CA SER A 50 -16.84 -7.48 6.34
C SER A 50 -16.10 -8.47 5.42
N ARG A 51 -16.21 -8.31 4.10
CA ARG A 51 -15.69 -9.27 3.12
C ARG A 51 -14.72 -8.68 2.11
N VAL A 52 -15.00 -7.46 1.63
CA VAL A 52 -14.21 -6.84 0.56
C VAL A 52 -12.80 -6.50 1.02
N ASP A 53 -11.81 -6.74 0.15
CA ASP A 53 -10.45 -6.22 0.33
C ASP A 53 -10.47 -4.68 0.28
N LEU A 54 -9.70 -4.02 1.13
CA LEU A 54 -9.57 -2.56 1.17
C LEU A 54 -8.21 -2.17 0.64
N ILE A 55 -8.17 -1.46 -0.50
CA ILE A 55 -6.94 -1.32 -1.29
C ILE A 55 -6.63 0.15 -1.52
N THR A 56 -5.41 0.60 -1.22
CA THR A 56 -4.96 1.89 -1.75
C THR A 56 -4.56 1.73 -3.22
N GLY A 57 -5.19 2.45 -4.12
CA GLY A 57 -4.91 2.35 -5.56
C GLY A 57 -4.52 3.69 -6.20
N ILE A 58 -3.40 4.23 -5.87
CA ILE A 58 -2.27 3.89 -4.99
C ILE A 58 -2.09 4.92 -3.87
N ALA A 59 -1.35 4.55 -2.82
CA ALA A 59 -0.74 5.51 -1.91
C ALA A 59 0.66 5.90 -2.42
N VAL A 60 1.00 7.20 -2.35
CA VAL A 60 2.28 7.72 -2.83
C VAL A 60 3.38 7.43 -1.79
N ALA A 61 4.21 6.43 -2.06
CA ALA A 61 5.25 5.97 -1.14
C ALA A 61 6.28 7.08 -0.83
N PHE A 62 6.76 7.80 -1.85
CA PHE A 62 7.84 8.77 -1.65
C PHE A 62 7.40 10.10 -1.03
N ALA A 63 6.12 10.28 -0.77
CA ALA A 63 5.61 11.36 0.06
C ALA A 63 5.65 11.04 1.56
N ARG A 64 5.98 9.79 1.94
CA ARG A 64 5.96 9.25 3.31
C ARG A 64 7.24 8.47 3.61
N THR A 65 7.37 8.00 4.85
CA THR A 65 8.46 7.09 5.25
C THR A 65 7.93 5.67 5.41
N PRO A 66 8.80 4.62 5.34
CA PRO A 66 8.37 3.25 5.62
C PRO A 66 7.71 3.10 6.99
N MET A 67 8.23 3.74 8.05
CA MET A 67 7.66 3.65 9.39
C MET A 67 6.23 4.20 9.45
N ILE A 68 5.97 5.36 8.82
CA ILE A 68 4.61 5.94 8.78
C ILE A 68 3.64 4.98 8.07
N LEU A 69 4.04 4.42 6.93
CA LEU A 69 3.18 3.47 6.20
C LEU A 69 3.07 2.12 6.90
N ALA A 70 4.07 1.71 7.67
CA ALA A 70 3.99 0.52 8.49
C ALA A 70 2.90 0.66 9.57
N ASN A 71 2.85 1.80 10.27
CA ASN A 71 1.81 2.10 11.27
C ASN A 71 0.42 2.15 10.62
N ILE A 72 0.25 2.95 9.56
CA ILE A 72 -1.05 3.06 8.87
C ILE A 72 -1.52 1.69 8.35
N GLY A 73 -0.60 0.93 7.74
CA GLY A 73 -0.90 -0.40 7.23
C GLY A 73 -1.33 -1.37 8.32
N HIS A 74 -0.64 -1.35 9.47
CA HIS A 74 -1.02 -2.12 10.65
C HIS A 74 -2.41 -1.76 11.15
N ASP A 75 -2.67 -0.47 11.38
CA ASP A 75 -3.94 0.00 11.95
C ASP A 75 -5.13 -0.35 11.02
N LEU A 76 -4.98 -0.12 9.72
CA LEU A 76 -6.02 -0.47 8.74
C LEU A 76 -6.21 -1.98 8.59
N ASN A 77 -5.13 -2.76 8.66
CA ASN A 77 -5.21 -4.21 8.61
C ASN A 77 -5.94 -4.77 9.83
N ALA A 78 -5.63 -4.26 11.02
CA ALA A 78 -6.33 -4.60 12.25
C ALA A 78 -7.82 -4.16 12.19
N ALA A 79 -8.11 -2.93 11.81
CA ALA A 79 -9.47 -2.39 11.71
C ALA A 79 -10.34 -3.13 10.69
N SER A 80 -9.73 -3.72 9.67
CA SER A 80 -10.42 -4.49 8.63
C SER A 80 -10.36 -6.00 8.82
N ASN A 81 -9.89 -6.52 9.95
CA ASN A 81 -9.71 -7.95 10.19
C ASN A 81 -8.88 -8.65 9.10
N GLY A 82 -7.71 -8.07 8.75
CA GLY A 82 -6.76 -8.65 7.81
C GLY A 82 -7.08 -8.43 6.32
N ARG A 83 -8.04 -7.57 5.97
CA ARG A 83 -8.48 -7.32 4.58
C ARG A 83 -7.75 -6.17 3.89
N PHE A 84 -6.87 -5.46 4.58
CA PHE A 84 -6.17 -4.32 4.00
C PHE A 84 -5.06 -4.76 3.03
N VAL A 85 -4.95 -4.05 1.90
CA VAL A 85 -3.89 -4.18 0.90
C VAL A 85 -3.24 -2.82 0.70
N LEU A 86 -1.97 -2.72 1.02
CA LEU A 86 -1.18 -1.51 0.82
C LEU A 86 -0.71 -1.43 -0.63
N GLY A 87 -1.50 -0.80 -1.48
CA GLY A 87 -1.11 -0.51 -2.86
C GLY A 87 -0.25 0.74 -2.94
N LEU A 88 1.00 0.59 -3.35
CA LEU A 88 2.02 1.63 -3.40
C LEU A 88 2.34 2.07 -4.82
N GLY A 89 2.75 3.33 -4.98
CA GLY A 89 3.35 3.84 -6.20
C GLY A 89 4.39 4.93 -5.92
N SER A 90 5.35 5.09 -6.83
CA SER A 90 6.41 6.10 -6.71
C SER A 90 5.93 7.51 -7.02
N GLN A 91 4.83 7.64 -7.75
CA GLN A 91 4.41 8.88 -8.41
C GLN A 91 5.49 9.39 -9.40
N ILE A 92 5.29 10.51 -10.06
CA ILE A 92 6.27 11.13 -10.94
C ILE A 92 7.12 12.18 -10.21
N ARG A 93 8.34 12.43 -10.72
CA ARG A 93 9.28 13.38 -10.12
C ARG A 93 8.66 14.75 -9.80
N ALA A 94 7.88 15.29 -10.74
CA ALA A 94 7.30 16.63 -10.59
C ALA A 94 6.37 16.72 -9.36
N HIS A 95 5.54 15.72 -9.13
CA HIS A 95 4.66 15.68 -7.94
C HIS A 95 5.46 15.49 -6.66
N ILE A 96 6.44 14.58 -6.64
CA ILE A 96 7.26 14.36 -5.45
C ILE A 96 8.01 15.62 -5.06
N THR A 97 8.67 16.28 -6.02
CA THR A 97 9.54 17.43 -5.70
C THR A 97 8.78 18.75 -5.51
N LYS A 98 7.71 18.99 -6.28
CA LYS A 98 7.01 20.29 -6.29
C LYS A 98 5.70 20.31 -5.49
N ARG A 99 5.00 19.16 -5.38
CA ARG A 99 3.75 19.05 -4.62
C ARG A 99 4.01 18.57 -3.20
N PHE A 100 4.83 17.51 -3.05
CA PHE A 100 5.12 16.92 -1.74
C PHE A 100 6.41 17.48 -1.09
N SER A 101 7.19 18.29 -1.81
CA SER A 101 8.46 18.85 -1.32
C SER A 101 9.47 17.80 -0.82
N MET A 102 9.50 16.64 -1.47
CA MET A 102 10.34 15.52 -1.10
C MET A 102 11.44 15.27 -2.13
N PRO A 103 12.59 14.71 -1.72
CA PRO A 103 13.68 14.41 -2.65
C PRO A 103 13.29 13.29 -3.62
N TRP A 104 13.82 13.40 -4.85
CA TRP A 104 13.66 12.38 -5.89
C TRP A 104 15.02 11.78 -6.27
N SER A 105 15.14 10.47 -6.20
CA SER A 105 16.34 9.75 -6.65
C SER A 105 16.04 8.26 -6.90
N ASN A 106 16.61 7.69 -7.97
CA ASN A 106 16.64 6.24 -8.26
C ASN A 106 15.33 5.51 -7.90
N PRO A 107 14.18 5.80 -8.53
CA PRO A 107 12.87 5.40 -8.02
C PRO A 107 12.70 3.87 -7.85
N ALA A 108 13.22 3.04 -8.74
CA ALA A 108 13.10 1.58 -8.62
C ALA A 108 13.92 1.06 -7.42
N ALA A 109 15.19 1.41 -7.32
CA ALA A 109 16.04 0.98 -6.20
C ALA A 109 15.52 1.52 -4.85
N ARG A 110 15.02 2.77 -4.83
CA ARG A 110 14.43 3.34 -3.63
C ARG A 110 13.12 2.65 -3.24
N MET A 111 12.28 2.26 -4.20
CA MET A 111 11.03 1.55 -3.93
C MET A 111 11.30 0.15 -3.40
N ARG A 112 12.26 -0.56 -3.99
CA ARG A 112 12.71 -1.85 -3.48
C ARG A 112 13.10 -1.76 -1.99
N GLU A 113 13.96 -0.81 -1.67
CA GLU A 113 14.43 -0.60 -0.30
C GLU A 113 13.29 -0.14 0.63
N PHE A 114 12.34 0.66 0.13
CA PHE A 114 11.16 1.08 0.87
C PHE A 114 10.31 -0.11 1.32
N ILE A 115 10.03 -1.04 0.40
CA ILE A 115 9.21 -2.23 0.71
C ILE A 115 9.97 -3.19 1.63
N LEU A 116 11.28 -3.37 1.43
CA LEU A 116 12.11 -4.18 2.33
C LEU A 116 12.17 -3.58 3.75
N ALA A 117 12.23 -2.25 3.87
CA ALA A 117 12.16 -1.56 5.16
C ALA A 117 10.79 -1.76 5.85
N LEU A 118 9.68 -1.69 5.10
CA LEU A 118 8.35 -2.04 5.62
C LEU A 118 8.33 -3.46 6.17
N ARG A 119 8.85 -4.43 5.40
CA ARG A 119 8.87 -5.84 5.81
C ARG A 119 9.74 -6.05 7.06
N ALA A 120 10.88 -5.38 7.19
CA ALA A 120 11.73 -5.45 8.38
C ALA A 120 11.03 -4.87 9.63
N ILE A 121 10.30 -3.76 9.48
CA ILE A 121 9.50 -3.18 10.57
C ILE A 121 8.40 -4.16 10.99
N TRP A 122 7.68 -4.75 10.05
CA TRP A 122 6.63 -5.73 10.33
C TRP A 122 7.19 -7.04 10.89
N ALA A 123 8.35 -7.52 10.43
CA ALA A 123 9.02 -8.69 11.00
C ALA A 123 9.37 -8.45 12.50
N ASN A 124 9.81 -7.26 12.84
CA ASN A 124 10.00 -6.89 14.25
C ASN A 124 8.68 -6.97 15.05
N TRP A 125 7.57 -6.43 14.52
CA TRP A 125 6.30 -6.40 15.24
C TRP A 125 5.60 -7.75 15.36
N TYR A 126 5.62 -8.55 14.28
CA TYR A 126 4.85 -9.79 14.19
C TYR A 126 5.65 -11.06 14.50
N GLN A 127 6.99 -10.99 14.32
CA GLN A 127 7.87 -12.16 14.46
C GLN A 127 8.89 -11.99 15.59
N GLY A 128 8.99 -10.79 16.19
CA GLY A 128 9.94 -10.50 17.28
C GLY A 128 11.39 -10.36 16.81
N GLU A 129 11.63 -10.17 15.51
CA GLU A 129 12.98 -9.96 14.98
C GLU A 129 13.54 -8.61 15.43
N ALA A 130 14.87 -8.51 15.58
CA ALA A 130 15.52 -7.23 15.87
C ALA A 130 15.34 -6.28 14.66
N LEU A 131 14.99 -5.01 14.92
CA LEU A 131 14.90 -4.01 13.86
C LEU A 131 16.30 -3.43 13.59
N GLU A 132 16.98 -4.01 12.60
CA GLU A 132 18.35 -3.64 12.19
C GLU A 132 18.44 -3.40 10.68
N PHE A 133 17.52 -2.60 10.14
CA PHE A 133 17.48 -2.28 8.71
C PHE A 133 18.37 -1.07 8.40
N THR A 134 19.44 -1.29 7.65
CA THR A 134 20.37 -0.24 7.18
C THR A 134 20.51 -0.31 5.67
N GLY A 135 19.99 0.71 4.97
CA GLY A 135 20.01 0.81 3.53
C GLY A 135 20.65 2.11 3.03
N LYS A 136 20.58 2.31 1.73
CA LYS A 136 21.06 3.54 1.09
C LYS A 136 20.10 4.73 1.28
N PHE A 137 18.80 4.44 1.34
CA PHE A 137 17.74 5.46 1.39
C PHE A 137 17.05 5.51 2.74
N TYR A 138 16.98 4.39 3.47
CA TYR A 138 16.25 4.26 4.72
C TYR A 138 17.07 3.50 5.76
N ASN A 139 17.00 3.98 7.01
CA ASN A 139 17.62 3.34 8.17
C ASN A 139 16.58 3.25 9.29
N HIS A 140 16.32 2.03 9.76
CA HIS A 140 15.40 1.74 10.86
C HIS A 140 16.09 0.78 11.82
N THR A 141 16.66 1.31 12.91
CA THR A 141 17.49 0.57 13.87
C THR A 141 17.04 0.77 15.33
N LEU A 142 15.86 1.35 15.50
CA LEU A 142 15.30 1.57 16.85
C LEU A 142 13.83 1.14 16.86
N MET A 143 13.52 0.21 17.75
CA MET A 143 12.16 -0.11 18.17
C MET A 143 12.18 -0.44 19.66
N THR A 144 11.32 0.20 20.42
CA THR A 144 11.12 -0.12 21.84
C THR A 144 9.73 -0.67 22.07
N PRO A 145 9.49 -1.45 23.12
CA PRO A 145 8.17 -2.05 23.38
C PRO A 145 7.02 -1.03 23.43
N PHE A 146 7.30 0.21 23.81
CA PHE A 146 6.30 1.28 23.87
C PHE A 146 5.79 1.70 22.47
N PHE A 147 6.61 1.56 21.43
CA PHE A 147 6.26 1.92 20.04
C PHE A 147 5.89 0.73 19.16
N ALA A 148 5.97 -0.48 19.68
CA ALA A 148 5.53 -1.68 18.96
C ALA A 148 4.03 -1.93 19.22
N PRO A 149 3.24 -2.24 18.19
CA PRO A 149 1.83 -2.57 18.38
C PRO A 149 1.66 -3.90 19.13
N THR A 150 0.54 -4.05 19.82
CA THR A 150 0.22 -5.25 20.63
C THR A 150 -0.84 -6.15 20.01
N ASN A 151 -1.66 -5.64 19.07
CA ASN A 151 -2.73 -6.36 18.38
C ASN A 151 -2.23 -6.93 17.06
N THR A 152 -1.44 -8.00 17.12
CA THR A 152 -0.72 -8.55 15.94
C THR A 152 -1.40 -9.76 15.30
N GLU A 153 -2.64 -10.07 15.65
CA GLU A 153 -3.37 -11.28 15.26
C GLU A 153 -3.64 -11.41 13.76
N HIS A 154 -3.70 -10.29 13.02
CA HIS A 154 -3.96 -10.30 11.57
C HIS A 154 -2.68 -10.30 10.72
N GLY A 155 -1.52 -10.25 11.32
CA GLY A 155 -0.22 -10.24 10.63
C GLY A 155 0.02 -8.98 9.79
N ALA A 156 1.06 -9.04 8.97
CA ALA A 156 1.42 -7.94 8.07
C ALA A 156 0.44 -7.82 6.89
N PRO A 157 0.06 -6.59 6.49
CA PRO A 157 -0.76 -6.39 5.31
C PRO A 157 -0.01 -6.78 4.03
N ARG A 158 -0.76 -7.19 3.01
CA ARG A 158 -0.23 -7.42 1.67
C ARG A 158 0.24 -6.11 1.06
N VAL A 159 1.34 -6.14 0.32
CA VAL A 159 1.88 -4.98 -0.41
C VAL A 159 1.75 -5.22 -1.91
N PHE A 160 0.98 -4.38 -2.59
CA PHE A 160 0.91 -4.36 -4.04
C PHE A 160 1.67 -3.14 -4.57
N LEU A 161 2.39 -3.31 -5.69
CA LEU A 161 3.18 -2.24 -6.28
C LEU A 161 2.66 -1.85 -7.67
N ALA A 162 2.36 -0.57 -7.85
CA ALA A 162 2.06 -0.03 -9.17
C ALA A 162 3.35 0.09 -9.98
N ALA A 163 3.41 -0.63 -11.09
CA ALA A 163 4.57 -0.68 -11.96
C ALA A 163 4.15 -0.52 -13.44
N VAL A 164 4.93 0.26 -14.19
CA VAL A 164 4.72 0.52 -15.62
C VAL A 164 5.97 0.18 -16.43
N GLY A 165 7.15 0.58 -15.97
CA GLY A 165 8.41 0.33 -16.67
C GLY A 165 9.12 -0.92 -16.13
N PRO A 166 10.06 -1.51 -16.91
CA PRO A 166 10.67 -2.80 -16.61
C PRO A 166 11.33 -2.85 -15.23
N LEU A 167 12.12 -1.85 -14.87
CA LEU A 167 12.81 -1.83 -13.56
C LEU A 167 11.84 -1.81 -12.36
N MET A 168 10.69 -1.15 -12.46
CA MET A 168 9.70 -1.15 -11.38
C MET A 168 8.90 -2.46 -11.37
N THR A 169 8.70 -3.08 -12.53
CA THR A 169 8.07 -4.40 -12.65
C THR A 169 8.96 -5.48 -12.03
N GLU A 170 10.27 -5.45 -12.27
CA GLU A 170 11.24 -6.34 -11.61
C GLU A 170 11.18 -6.19 -10.08
N VAL A 171 11.15 -4.94 -9.58
CA VAL A 171 10.97 -4.67 -8.14
C VAL A 171 9.65 -5.24 -7.62
N ALA A 172 8.56 -5.11 -8.36
CA ALA A 172 7.28 -5.70 -7.95
C ALA A 172 7.37 -7.23 -7.83
N GLY A 173 7.98 -7.90 -8.80
CA GLY A 173 8.20 -9.34 -8.76
C GLY A 173 9.14 -9.81 -7.64
N GLU A 174 10.09 -8.95 -7.23
CA GLU A 174 11.07 -9.31 -6.21
C GLU A 174 10.56 -9.15 -4.77
N VAL A 175 9.84 -8.05 -4.48
CA VAL A 175 9.56 -7.66 -3.08
C VAL A 175 8.09 -7.43 -2.75
N ALA A 176 7.20 -7.36 -3.74
CA ALA A 176 5.76 -7.15 -3.51
C ALA A 176 4.98 -8.47 -3.53
N ASP A 177 3.76 -8.45 -2.97
CA ASP A 177 2.82 -9.57 -3.01
C ASP A 177 1.93 -9.57 -4.25
N GLY A 178 1.96 -8.46 -5.01
CA GLY A 178 1.21 -8.30 -6.24
C GLY A 178 1.54 -7.01 -6.99
N ILE A 179 1.08 -6.93 -8.23
CA ILE A 179 1.27 -5.77 -9.10
C ILE A 179 -0.06 -5.06 -9.36
N ILE A 180 -0.04 -3.73 -9.38
CA ILE A 180 -1.14 -2.90 -9.86
C ILE A 180 -0.73 -2.40 -11.25
N ALA A 181 -1.33 -2.99 -12.30
CA ALA A 181 -1.10 -2.57 -13.67
C ALA A 181 -1.81 -1.24 -13.98
N HIS A 182 -1.21 -0.41 -14.82
CA HIS A 182 -1.84 0.83 -15.25
C HIS A 182 -3.07 0.54 -16.12
N ALA A 183 -4.11 1.37 -16.02
CA ALA A 183 -5.37 1.19 -16.75
C ALA A 183 -5.23 1.13 -18.28
N PHE A 184 -4.14 1.66 -18.85
CA PHE A 184 -3.83 1.57 -20.27
C PHE A 184 -3.01 0.33 -20.66
N THR A 185 -2.70 -0.55 -19.71
CA THR A 185 -1.97 -1.79 -20.00
C THR A 185 -2.89 -2.78 -20.72
N THR A 186 -2.47 -3.26 -21.88
CA THR A 186 -3.22 -4.26 -22.65
C THR A 186 -2.93 -5.67 -22.12
N GLU A 187 -3.86 -6.60 -22.33
CA GLU A 187 -3.66 -8.02 -21.98
C GLU A 187 -2.38 -8.58 -22.65
N LYS A 188 -2.14 -8.23 -23.90
CA LYS A 188 -0.94 -8.65 -24.64
C LYS A 188 0.33 -8.16 -23.93
N TYR A 189 0.38 -6.88 -23.54
CA TYR A 189 1.53 -6.32 -22.83
C TYR A 189 1.75 -7.00 -21.48
N LEU A 190 0.68 -7.27 -20.73
CA LEU A 190 0.75 -8.01 -19.46
C LEU A 190 1.38 -9.39 -19.65
N ARG A 191 0.92 -10.16 -20.64
CA ARG A 191 1.38 -11.54 -20.86
C ARG A 191 2.79 -11.63 -21.43
N GLU A 192 3.17 -10.72 -22.34
CA GLU A 192 4.43 -10.80 -23.09
C GLU A 192 5.58 -10.00 -22.44
N VAL A 193 5.27 -8.98 -21.64
CA VAL A 193 6.26 -8.02 -21.12
C VAL A 193 6.26 -7.92 -19.59
N THR A 194 5.09 -7.91 -18.96
CA THR A 194 4.99 -7.68 -17.51
C THR A 194 5.14 -8.97 -16.69
N MET A 195 4.64 -10.10 -17.21
CA MET A 195 4.52 -11.38 -16.50
C MET A 195 5.46 -12.50 -17.01
N PRO A 196 6.40 -12.27 -17.92
CA PRO A 196 7.33 -13.34 -18.34
C PRO A 196 8.32 -13.74 -17.26
#